data_f26f190de745a44e668674cf1a07152a
#
_entry.id   f26f190de745a44e668674cf1a07152a
#
_cell.length_a   1.000
_cell.length_b   1.000
_cell.length_c   1.000
_cell.angle_alpha   90.00
_cell.angle_beta   90.00
_cell.angle_gamma   90.00
#
_symmetry.space_group_name_H-M   'P 1'
#
loop_
_entity.id
_entity.type
_entity.pdbx_description
1 polymer ?
#
loop_
_entity_poly.entity_id
_entity_poly.type
_entity_poly.pdbx_seq_one_letter_code
_entity_poly.pdbx_strand_id
1 'polypeptide(L)'
;NNSQLDYLQFASIAAGYAKLNMKNIEVALITDTGTVSWMEQSMTEDMQSLFFDYVIAHEIDHDPNPRKHYDSPWTEFAAQFSNKNKNDIFNLTPFDKTLLIDSDYIIQNNFYNYLFESEISLGMHRTARYLDFTPPYLNEQQLNEAGIHHWWSTAVYFDKSDESKLFFDIWAHVKENWEYYHLLYQFPPSLFRTDFCVSIAAHMLNGFNSNNMVHDFKNIPLVNMDQKDDLIRVKNVNDWTFLAHNRQEQWKNLLVRTENENLHIMNKRALARHAPGILKELTHSLTVLNGDEEYE
;
A
#
# COMPACT_ATOMS: atom_id res chain seq x y z
N ASN A 1 -14.88 4.02 -0.60
CA ASN A 1 -15.57 3.09 -1.49
C ASN A 1 -15.98 3.76 -2.80
N ASN A 2 -16.02 2.99 -3.88
CA ASN A 2 -16.58 3.45 -5.13
C ASN A 2 -17.62 2.40 -5.65
N SER A 3 -18.36 2.77 -6.70
CA SER A 3 -19.43 1.90 -7.24
C SER A 3 -18.94 0.56 -7.83
N GLN A 4 -17.64 0.33 -7.94
CA GLN A 4 -17.06 -0.84 -8.58
C GLN A 4 -16.27 -1.73 -7.62
N LEU A 5 -15.70 -1.17 -6.54
CA LEU A 5 -14.79 -1.85 -5.61
C LEU A 5 -15.09 -1.42 -4.18
N ASP A 6 -15.14 -2.37 -3.28
CA ASP A 6 -15.26 -2.14 -1.85
C ASP A 6 -13.88 -2.04 -1.19
N TYR A 7 -13.38 -0.83 -1.07
CA TYR A 7 -12.08 -0.55 -0.44
C TYR A 7 -12.08 -0.80 1.07
N LEU A 8 -13.24 -0.80 1.74
CA LEU A 8 -13.34 -1.18 3.14
C LEU A 8 -12.98 -2.66 3.33
N GLN A 9 -13.43 -3.54 2.43
CA GLN A 9 -13.01 -4.95 2.47
C GLN A 9 -11.50 -5.10 2.31
N PHE A 10 -10.88 -4.36 1.40
CA PHE A 10 -9.42 -4.42 1.22
C PHE A 10 -8.67 -3.90 2.44
N ALA A 11 -9.12 -2.78 3.02
CA ALA A 11 -8.56 -2.24 4.25
C ALA A 11 -8.68 -3.23 5.42
N SER A 12 -9.83 -3.89 5.57
CA SER A 12 -10.02 -4.93 6.60
C SER A 12 -9.10 -6.13 6.38
N ILE A 13 -8.89 -6.55 5.13
CA ILE A 13 -7.93 -7.61 4.81
C ILE A 13 -6.51 -7.16 5.18
N ALA A 14 -6.06 -5.97 4.75
CA ALA A 14 -4.74 -5.46 5.05
C ALA A 14 -4.52 -5.32 6.57
N ALA A 15 -5.49 -4.79 7.31
CA ALA A 15 -5.50 -4.67 8.75
C ALA A 15 -5.39 -6.03 9.46
N GLY A 16 -6.23 -7.00 9.05
CA GLY A 16 -6.22 -8.34 9.62
C GLY A 16 -4.88 -9.05 9.42
N TYR A 17 -4.28 -8.94 8.23
CA TYR A 17 -2.95 -9.49 8.00
C TYR A 17 -1.87 -8.80 8.82
N ALA A 18 -1.92 -7.48 8.98
CA ALA A 18 -0.99 -6.75 9.82
C ALA A 18 -1.08 -7.23 11.27
N LYS A 19 -2.29 -7.32 11.83
CA LYS A 19 -2.52 -7.80 13.21
C LYS A 19 -2.08 -9.26 13.43
N LEU A 20 -2.24 -10.14 12.43
CA LEU A 20 -1.77 -11.54 12.54
C LEU A 20 -0.25 -11.70 12.48
N ASN A 21 0.44 -10.85 11.73
CA ASN A 21 1.85 -11.08 11.39
C ASN A 21 2.81 -10.10 12.07
N MET A 22 2.33 -8.98 12.57
CA MET A 22 3.15 -8.00 13.30
C MET A 22 2.83 -8.03 14.78
N LYS A 23 3.85 -7.76 15.61
CA LYS A 23 3.71 -7.83 17.08
C LYS A 23 3.36 -6.46 17.65
N ASN A 24 2.45 -6.46 18.63
CA ASN A 24 2.14 -5.29 19.46
C ASN A 24 1.85 -4.03 18.61
N ILE A 25 1.02 -4.17 17.58
CA ILE A 25 0.61 -3.06 16.74
C ILE A 25 -0.86 -2.71 17.01
N GLU A 26 -1.15 -1.43 16.83
CA GLU A 26 -2.52 -0.92 16.71
C GLU A 26 -2.74 -0.47 15.26
N VAL A 27 -3.95 -0.61 14.77
CA VAL A 27 -4.33 -0.29 13.38
C VAL A 27 -5.35 0.84 13.35
N ALA A 28 -5.01 1.92 12.63
CA ALA A 28 -5.92 3.01 12.37
C ALA A 28 -6.41 2.99 10.92
N LEU A 29 -7.73 3.02 10.71
CA LEU A 29 -8.35 3.28 9.42
C LEU A 29 -8.58 4.79 9.29
N ILE A 30 -7.96 5.41 8.28
CA ILE A 30 -8.20 6.82 7.94
C ILE A 30 -8.91 6.84 6.60
N THR A 31 -10.14 7.37 6.57
CA THR A 31 -11.00 7.27 5.39
C THR A 31 -12.01 8.43 5.34
N ASP A 32 -12.77 8.53 4.25
CA ASP A 32 -13.83 9.52 4.11
C ASP A 32 -15.06 9.20 4.98
N THR A 33 -15.86 10.24 5.27
CA THR A 33 -17.08 10.14 6.09
C THR A 33 -18.11 9.18 5.49
N GLY A 34 -18.18 9.08 4.16
CA GLY A 34 -19.09 8.15 3.47
C GLY A 34 -18.71 6.69 3.71
N THR A 35 -17.40 6.39 3.71
CA THR A 35 -16.89 5.05 4.03
C THR A 35 -17.10 4.70 5.50
N VAL A 36 -16.94 5.66 6.43
CA VAL A 36 -17.27 5.45 7.86
C VAL A 36 -18.74 5.09 8.01
N SER A 37 -19.66 5.86 7.42
CA SER A 37 -21.09 5.57 7.47
C SER A 37 -21.46 4.22 6.83
N TRP A 38 -20.76 3.82 5.78
CA TRP A 38 -20.90 2.49 5.18
C TRP A 38 -20.43 1.38 6.11
N MET A 39 -19.31 1.59 6.79
CA MET A 39 -18.76 0.64 7.77
C MET A 39 -19.74 0.41 8.92
N GLU A 40 -20.30 1.48 9.50
CA GLU A 40 -21.30 1.41 10.58
C GLU A 40 -22.56 0.63 10.18
N GLN A 41 -22.94 0.68 8.90
CA GLN A 41 -24.10 -0.05 8.36
C GLN A 41 -23.80 -1.50 8.00
N SER A 42 -22.57 -1.83 7.62
CA SER A 42 -22.18 -3.11 7.05
C SER A 42 -21.39 -4.03 7.98
N MET A 43 -20.84 -3.51 9.07
CA MET A 43 -20.05 -4.26 10.04
C MET A 43 -20.60 -4.05 11.46
N THR A 44 -20.63 -5.11 12.27
CA THR A 44 -20.90 -4.99 13.71
C THR A 44 -19.74 -4.30 14.42
N GLU A 45 -19.99 -3.73 15.61
CA GLU A 45 -18.93 -3.09 16.43
C GLU A 45 -17.80 -4.09 16.75
N ASP A 46 -18.13 -5.36 17.06
CA ASP A 46 -17.14 -6.40 17.31
C ASP A 46 -16.26 -6.66 16.07
N MET A 47 -16.83 -6.65 14.87
CA MET A 47 -16.05 -6.79 13.64
C MET A 47 -15.20 -5.57 13.36
N GLN A 48 -15.70 -4.37 13.64
CA GLN A 48 -14.91 -3.15 13.47
C GLN A 48 -13.68 -3.16 14.40
N SER A 49 -13.86 -3.46 15.68
CA SER A 49 -12.80 -3.51 16.69
C SER A 49 -11.81 -4.65 16.44
N LEU A 50 -12.24 -5.75 15.81
CA LEU A 50 -11.36 -6.86 15.43
C LEU A 50 -10.29 -6.42 14.41
N PHE A 51 -10.65 -5.53 13.47
CA PHE A 51 -9.75 -5.08 12.42
C PHE A 51 -9.09 -3.73 12.72
N PHE A 52 -9.81 -2.79 13.35
CA PHE A 52 -9.36 -1.42 13.54
C PHE A 52 -9.46 -0.99 15.00
N ASP A 53 -8.36 -0.52 15.56
CA ASP A 53 -8.32 0.04 16.90
C ASP A 53 -8.78 1.50 16.90
N TYR A 54 -8.56 2.20 15.77
CA TYR A 54 -9.03 3.58 15.55
C TYR A 54 -9.65 3.72 14.17
N VAL A 55 -10.72 4.52 14.08
CA VAL A 55 -11.34 4.94 12.81
C VAL A 55 -11.39 6.46 12.79
N ILE A 56 -10.71 7.05 11.81
CA ILE A 56 -10.56 8.50 11.68
C ILE A 56 -11.19 8.94 10.37
N ALA A 57 -12.27 9.72 10.48
CA ALA A 57 -12.90 10.35 9.34
C ALA A 57 -12.09 11.58 8.91
N HIS A 58 -11.76 11.67 7.63
CA HIS A 58 -11.06 12.79 7.04
C HIS A 58 -11.75 13.20 5.73
N GLU A 59 -11.93 14.50 5.52
CA GLU A 59 -12.45 14.99 4.26
C GLU A 59 -11.40 14.79 3.15
N ILE A 60 -11.80 14.06 2.12
CA ILE A 60 -10.95 13.76 0.98
C ILE A 60 -11.34 14.69 -0.17
N ASP A 61 -10.35 15.35 -0.75
CA ASP A 61 -10.51 16.11 -1.97
C ASP A 61 -10.94 15.16 -3.10
N HIS A 62 -12.18 15.31 -3.56
CA HIS A 62 -12.77 14.48 -4.62
C HIS A 62 -12.35 14.91 -6.03
N ASP A 63 -11.19 15.53 -6.18
CA ASP A 63 -10.67 15.88 -7.49
C ASP A 63 -10.47 14.60 -8.34
N PRO A 64 -11.22 14.46 -9.44
CA PRO A 64 -11.22 13.23 -10.21
C PRO A 64 -9.85 12.95 -10.83
N ASN A 65 -9.23 11.85 -10.44
CA ASN A 65 -8.03 11.31 -11.06
C ASN A 65 -8.38 9.98 -11.74
N PRO A 66 -8.95 10.01 -12.95
CA PRO A 66 -9.37 8.79 -13.63
C PRO A 66 -8.13 7.97 -14.03
N ARG A 67 -8.13 6.70 -13.67
CA ARG A 67 -7.08 5.75 -14.05
C ARG A 67 -7.66 4.57 -14.78
N LYS A 68 -6.87 4.04 -15.71
CA LYS A 68 -7.12 2.75 -16.32
C LYS A 68 -6.68 1.64 -15.38
N HIS A 69 -7.56 0.68 -15.19
CA HIS A 69 -7.32 -0.56 -14.46
C HIS A 69 -7.52 -1.75 -15.37
N TYR A 70 -6.83 -2.83 -15.07
CA TYR A 70 -6.98 -4.09 -15.79
C TYR A 70 -7.52 -5.16 -14.82
N ASP A 71 -8.29 -6.13 -15.33
CA ASP A 71 -8.68 -7.33 -14.61
C ASP A 71 -8.03 -8.58 -15.24
N SER A 72 -7.36 -8.39 -16.34
CA SER A 72 -6.59 -9.38 -17.10
C SER A 72 -5.83 -8.64 -18.20
N PRO A 73 -4.98 -9.31 -18.98
CA PRO A 73 -4.38 -8.71 -20.17
C PRO A 73 -5.38 -8.17 -21.19
N TRP A 74 -6.64 -8.59 -21.10
CA TRP A 74 -7.69 -8.35 -22.10
C TRP A 74 -8.82 -7.44 -21.63
N THR A 75 -8.95 -7.21 -20.33
CA THR A 75 -10.06 -6.46 -19.75
C THR A 75 -9.57 -5.16 -19.11
N GLU A 76 -9.93 -4.03 -19.70
CA GLU A 76 -9.62 -2.68 -19.22
C GLU A 76 -10.90 -1.99 -18.74
N PHE A 77 -10.82 -1.22 -17.66
CA PHE A 77 -11.88 -0.35 -17.20
C PHE A 77 -11.31 0.95 -16.59
N ALA A 78 -12.12 2.02 -16.61
CA ALA A 78 -11.75 3.27 -15.96
C ALA A 78 -12.36 3.35 -14.55
N ALA A 79 -11.58 3.74 -13.58
CA ALA A 79 -12.04 4.03 -12.23
C ALA A 79 -11.44 5.34 -11.72
N GLN A 80 -12.18 6.03 -10.86
CA GLN A 80 -11.65 7.20 -10.16
C GLN A 80 -10.78 6.77 -8.99
N PHE A 81 -9.71 7.50 -8.78
CA PHE A 81 -8.74 7.24 -7.72
C PHE A 81 -8.64 8.46 -6.81
N SER A 82 -8.86 8.26 -5.50
CA SER A 82 -8.86 9.32 -4.50
C SER A 82 -7.74 9.10 -3.48
N ASN A 83 -6.48 9.24 -3.90
CA ASN A 83 -5.32 9.08 -3.03
C ASN A 83 -4.44 10.33 -2.92
N LYS A 84 -4.96 11.48 -3.35
CA LYS A 84 -4.17 12.73 -3.35
C LYS A 84 -3.84 13.23 -1.93
N ASN A 85 -4.62 12.87 -0.92
CA ASN A 85 -4.47 13.35 0.45
C ASN A 85 -3.62 12.42 1.34
N LYS A 86 -2.91 11.47 0.76
CA LYS A 86 -2.06 10.52 1.49
C LYS A 86 -0.96 11.21 2.32
N ASN A 87 -0.53 12.42 1.93
CA ASN A 87 0.42 13.24 2.68
C ASN A 87 -0.12 13.76 4.01
N ASP A 88 -1.45 13.84 4.20
CA ASP A 88 -2.07 14.38 5.42
C ASP A 88 -1.92 13.41 6.61
N ILE A 89 -1.53 12.16 6.32
CA ILE A 89 -1.39 11.10 7.31
C ILE A 89 -0.45 11.46 8.47
N PHE A 90 0.58 12.27 8.23
CA PHE A 90 1.51 12.70 9.28
C PHE A 90 0.80 13.40 10.44
N ASN A 91 -0.21 14.22 10.12
CA ASN A 91 -0.99 14.95 11.11
C ASN A 91 -2.19 14.15 11.64
N LEU A 92 -2.67 13.16 10.88
CA LEU A 92 -3.88 12.39 11.20
C LEU A 92 -3.60 11.14 12.02
N THR A 93 -2.41 10.55 11.89
CA THR A 93 -2.07 9.33 12.62
C THR A 93 -2.09 9.56 14.15
N PRO A 94 -2.72 8.66 14.92
CA PRO A 94 -2.71 8.74 16.38
C PRO A 94 -1.41 8.20 17.01
N PHE A 95 -0.47 7.69 16.20
CA PHE A 95 0.70 6.96 16.66
C PHE A 95 1.98 7.80 16.57
N ASP A 96 2.93 7.57 17.47
CA ASP A 96 4.28 8.15 17.42
C ASP A 96 5.14 7.55 16.31
N LYS A 97 4.99 6.24 16.07
CA LYS A 97 5.62 5.49 14.98
C LYS A 97 4.54 4.87 14.11
N THR A 98 4.58 5.12 12.82
CA THR A 98 3.52 4.72 11.89
C THR A 98 4.09 4.00 10.68
N LEU A 99 3.52 2.86 10.34
CA LEU A 99 3.66 2.23 9.02
C LEU A 99 2.38 2.46 8.22
N LEU A 100 2.40 3.46 7.35
CA LEU A 100 1.32 3.70 6.39
C LEU A 100 1.39 2.68 5.26
N ILE A 101 0.29 1.98 4.99
CA ILE A 101 0.20 1.02 3.88
C ILE A 101 -1.00 1.32 2.97
N ASP A 102 -0.91 0.91 1.72
CA ASP A 102 -2.07 0.89 0.83
C ASP A 102 -3.05 -0.22 1.26
N SER A 103 -4.35 0.01 1.06
CA SER A 103 -5.40 -0.96 1.43
C SER A 103 -5.32 -2.29 0.66
N ASP A 104 -4.54 -2.35 -0.42
CA ASP A 104 -4.26 -3.52 -1.24
C ASP A 104 -2.83 -4.08 -1.01
N TYR A 105 -2.19 -3.68 0.08
CA TYR A 105 -0.91 -4.22 0.51
C TYR A 105 -1.09 -5.19 1.69
N ILE A 106 -0.71 -6.45 1.47
CA ILE A 106 -0.93 -7.56 2.39
C ILE A 106 0.38 -7.95 3.06
N ILE A 107 0.45 -7.81 4.38
CA ILE A 107 1.64 -8.13 5.18
C ILE A 107 1.52 -9.57 5.69
N GLN A 108 2.20 -10.53 5.06
CA GLN A 108 2.16 -11.95 5.43
C GLN A 108 3.35 -12.41 6.29
N ASN A 109 4.16 -11.49 6.79
CA ASN A 109 5.31 -11.80 7.65
C ASN A 109 5.64 -10.65 8.59
N ASN A 110 6.59 -10.87 9.49
CA ASN A 110 6.97 -9.91 10.53
C ASN A 110 8.17 -9.03 10.17
N PHE A 111 8.53 -8.92 8.89
CA PHE A 111 9.74 -8.18 8.48
C PHE A 111 9.72 -6.69 8.83
N TYR A 112 8.55 -6.09 8.99
CA TYR A 112 8.45 -4.68 9.40
C TYR A 112 8.64 -4.43 10.90
N ASN A 113 8.63 -5.46 11.76
CA ASN A 113 8.74 -5.28 13.21
C ASN A 113 10.02 -4.53 13.60
N TYR A 114 11.15 -4.77 12.91
CA TYR A 114 12.41 -4.11 13.21
C TYR A 114 12.36 -2.58 13.07
N LEU A 115 11.46 -2.03 12.24
CA LEU A 115 11.32 -0.58 12.06
C LEU A 115 10.89 0.10 13.36
N PHE A 116 9.98 -0.55 14.10
CA PHE A 116 9.45 -0.01 15.35
C PHE A 116 10.47 -0.07 16.50
N GLU A 117 11.47 -0.95 16.39
CA GLU A 117 12.58 -1.11 17.32
C GLU A 117 13.83 -0.31 16.92
N SER A 118 13.85 0.22 15.69
CA SER A 118 15.01 0.93 15.13
C SER A 118 14.97 2.44 15.41
N GLU A 119 16.12 3.10 15.15
CA GLU A 119 16.28 4.56 15.15
C GLU A 119 15.97 5.19 13.78
N ILE A 120 15.34 4.44 12.87
CA ILE A 120 14.94 4.94 11.56
C ILE A 120 13.73 5.86 11.74
N SER A 121 13.86 7.12 11.36
CA SER A 121 12.74 8.07 11.41
C SER A 121 11.83 7.99 10.20
N LEU A 122 12.35 7.65 9.01
CA LEU A 122 11.60 7.63 7.76
C LEU A 122 12.14 6.55 6.82
N GLY A 123 11.25 5.74 6.23
CA GLY A 123 11.66 4.70 5.29
C GLY A 123 10.57 4.30 4.29
N MET A 124 11.02 3.84 3.12
CA MET A 124 10.19 3.36 2.02
C MET A 124 10.93 2.30 1.19
N HIS A 125 10.23 1.62 0.29
CA HIS A 125 10.84 0.73 -0.71
C HIS A 125 11.38 1.53 -1.90
N ARG A 126 12.62 1.25 -2.29
CA ARG A 126 13.22 1.70 -3.56
C ARG A 126 13.06 0.70 -4.68
N THR A 127 12.96 -0.58 -4.33
CA THR A 127 12.89 -1.66 -5.31
C THR A 127 11.64 -2.51 -5.07
N ALA A 128 11.10 -3.02 -6.15
CA ALA A 128 10.03 -4.01 -6.13
C ALA A 128 10.41 -5.18 -7.05
N ARG A 129 9.81 -6.34 -6.83
CA ARG A 129 9.84 -7.45 -7.79
C ARG A 129 8.43 -7.82 -8.18
N TYR A 130 8.29 -8.47 -9.32
CA TYR A 130 7.00 -8.94 -9.80
C TYR A 130 6.88 -10.47 -9.60
N LEU A 131 5.64 -10.98 -9.65
CA LEU A 131 5.35 -12.41 -9.48
C LEU A 131 6.01 -13.28 -10.55
N ASP A 132 6.21 -12.76 -11.76
CA ASP A 132 6.90 -13.45 -12.84
C ASP A 132 8.44 -13.48 -12.69
N PHE A 133 8.96 -12.99 -11.56
CA PHE A 133 10.37 -12.84 -11.24
C PHE A 133 11.17 -11.96 -12.20
N THR A 134 10.52 -11.21 -13.07
CA THR A 134 11.23 -10.22 -13.88
C THR A 134 11.72 -9.09 -13.00
N PRO A 135 12.93 -8.57 -13.25
CA PRO A 135 13.41 -7.38 -12.57
C PRO A 135 12.53 -6.17 -12.95
N PRO A 136 12.42 -5.19 -12.07
CA PRO A 136 11.76 -3.93 -12.40
C PRO A 136 12.41 -3.30 -13.64
N TYR A 137 11.60 -2.72 -14.52
CA TYR A 137 12.12 -1.94 -15.63
C TYR A 137 12.95 -0.74 -15.12
N LEU A 138 13.83 -0.22 -15.96
CA LEU A 138 14.68 0.92 -15.57
C LEU A 138 13.85 2.12 -15.09
N ASN A 139 12.73 2.40 -15.73
CA ASN A 139 11.80 3.47 -15.35
C ASN A 139 11.03 3.21 -14.05
N GLU A 140 11.12 2.01 -13.47
CA GLU A 140 10.59 1.64 -12.15
C GLU A 140 11.67 1.71 -11.07
N GLN A 141 12.93 1.87 -11.45
CA GLN A 141 14.08 2.05 -10.55
C GLN A 141 14.54 3.50 -10.53
N GLN A 142 14.51 4.14 -11.69
CA GLN A 142 14.86 5.55 -11.88
C GLN A 142 13.75 6.22 -12.67
N LEU A 143 13.34 7.39 -12.21
CA LEU A 143 12.30 8.16 -12.87
C LEU A 143 12.93 9.10 -13.88
N ASN A 144 12.47 8.99 -15.14
CA ASN A 144 12.79 9.82 -16.28
C ASN A 144 14.28 9.99 -16.60
N GLU A 145 14.60 10.93 -17.47
CA GLU A 145 15.98 11.27 -17.86
C GLU A 145 16.79 11.95 -16.74
N ALA A 146 16.12 12.60 -15.79
CA ALA A 146 16.79 13.17 -14.61
C ALA A 146 17.39 12.09 -13.70
N GLY A 147 16.95 10.85 -13.83
CA GLY A 147 17.54 9.69 -13.17
C GLY A 147 17.39 9.67 -11.66
N ILE A 148 16.39 10.39 -11.09
CA ILE A 148 16.11 10.31 -9.66
C ILE A 148 15.58 8.93 -9.29
N HIS A 149 15.88 8.48 -8.07
CA HIS A 149 15.41 7.18 -7.61
C HIS A 149 13.89 7.12 -7.49
N HIS A 150 13.31 6.01 -7.94
CA HIS A 150 11.91 5.71 -7.69
C HIS A 150 11.76 5.19 -6.25
N TRP A 151 10.79 5.77 -5.54
CA TRP A 151 10.35 5.33 -4.22
C TRP A 151 8.89 4.93 -4.28
N TRP A 152 8.57 3.79 -3.68
CA TRP A 152 7.21 3.25 -3.66
C TRP A 152 6.46 3.74 -2.44
N SER A 153 5.37 4.45 -2.66
CA SER A 153 4.49 4.94 -1.58
C SER A 153 3.53 3.88 -1.03
N THR A 154 3.66 2.63 -1.49
CA THR A 154 2.83 1.49 -1.05
C THR A 154 2.95 1.22 0.44
N ALA A 155 4.18 1.35 0.98
CA ALA A 155 4.46 1.30 2.41
C ALA A 155 5.43 2.42 2.78
N VAL A 156 5.04 3.27 3.74
CA VAL A 156 5.83 4.40 4.23
C VAL A 156 5.90 4.31 5.74
N TYR A 157 7.08 4.07 6.30
CA TYR A 157 7.31 4.14 7.73
C TYR A 157 7.79 5.53 8.11
N PHE A 158 7.27 6.07 9.20
CA PHE A 158 7.71 7.35 9.77
C PHE A 158 7.42 7.44 11.27
N ASP A 159 8.19 8.26 11.96
CA ASP A 159 7.94 8.70 13.33
C ASP A 159 7.53 10.20 13.36
N LYS A 160 7.35 10.75 14.56
CA LYS A 160 6.99 12.16 14.76
C LYS A 160 8.19 13.11 14.83
N SER A 161 9.36 12.72 14.27
CA SER A 161 10.55 13.57 14.21
C SER A 161 10.41 14.76 13.26
N ASP A 162 11.31 15.73 13.41
CA ASP A 162 11.39 16.90 12.51
C ASP A 162 11.79 16.48 11.08
N GLU A 163 12.59 15.43 10.93
CA GLU A 163 12.96 14.85 9.65
C GLU A 163 11.75 14.29 8.89
N SER A 164 10.95 13.50 9.58
CA SER A 164 9.70 12.97 9.02
C SER A 164 8.73 14.11 8.67
N LYS A 165 8.57 15.08 9.57
CA LYS A 165 7.75 16.27 9.31
C LYS A 165 8.20 17.01 8.06
N LEU A 166 9.50 17.26 7.91
CA LEU A 166 10.04 17.94 6.75
C LEU A 166 9.75 17.17 5.45
N PHE A 167 9.86 15.85 5.47
CA PHE A 167 9.51 15.03 4.30
C PHE A 167 8.04 15.19 3.90
N PHE A 168 7.11 15.14 4.85
CA PHE A 168 5.68 15.30 4.57
C PHE A 168 5.33 16.72 4.13
N ASP A 169 5.99 17.75 4.68
CA ASP A 169 5.84 19.14 4.23
C ASP A 169 6.33 19.31 2.77
N ILE A 170 7.46 18.71 2.40
CA ILE A 170 7.97 18.72 1.02
C ILE A 170 7.03 17.91 0.10
N TRP A 171 6.55 16.76 0.53
CA TRP A 171 5.58 15.97 -0.25
C TRP A 171 4.29 16.77 -0.53
N ALA A 172 3.73 17.43 0.48
CA ALA A 172 2.58 18.32 0.32
C ALA A 172 2.90 19.45 -0.68
N HIS A 173 4.04 20.13 -0.52
CA HIS A 173 4.48 21.19 -1.41
C HIS A 173 4.66 20.72 -2.87
N VAL A 174 5.26 19.56 -3.10
CA VAL A 174 5.41 18.97 -4.45
C VAL A 174 4.04 18.67 -5.05
N LYS A 175 3.11 18.13 -4.27
CA LYS A 175 1.73 17.84 -4.70
C LYS A 175 1.01 19.12 -5.12
N GLU A 176 1.04 20.16 -4.29
CA GLU A 176 0.38 21.44 -4.53
C GLU A 176 0.94 22.19 -5.74
N ASN A 177 2.23 22.01 -5.99
CA ASN A 177 2.95 22.62 -7.11
C ASN A 177 3.26 21.61 -8.22
N TRP A 178 2.40 20.61 -8.42
CA TRP A 178 2.63 19.51 -9.36
C TRP A 178 2.91 19.98 -10.79
N GLU A 179 2.22 21.01 -11.28
CA GLU A 179 2.43 21.59 -12.60
C GLU A 179 3.85 22.12 -12.83
N TYR A 180 4.51 22.60 -11.78
CA TYR A 180 5.92 22.97 -11.83
C TYR A 180 6.86 21.76 -11.78
N TYR A 181 6.61 20.85 -10.83
CA TYR A 181 7.51 19.74 -10.57
C TYR A 181 7.48 18.69 -11.67
N HIS A 182 6.32 18.44 -12.31
CA HIS A 182 6.27 17.51 -13.42
C HIS A 182 7.10 18.00 -14.62
N LEU A 183 7.16 19.31 -14.87
CA LEU A 183 8.01 19.90 -15.91
C LEU A 183 9.50 19.82 -15.53
N LEU A 184 9.83 20.22 -14.29
CA LEU A 184 11.22 20.20 -13.80
C LEU A 184 11.83 18.81 -13.87
N TYR A 185 11.08 17.80 -13.46
CA TYR A 185 11.51 16.40 -13.45
C TYR A 185 11.05 15.62 -14.69
N GLN A 186 10.50 16.29 -15.70
CA GLN A 186 10.13 15.72 -17.00
C GLN A 186 9.11 14.56 -16.93
N PHE A 187 8.17 14.61 -15.98
CA PHE A 187 7.06 13.66 -15.92
C PHE A 187 5.96 14.02 -16.93
N PRO A 188 5.21 13.01 -17.44
CA PRO A 188 4.05 13.29 -18.28
C PRO A 188 3.02 14.14 -17.53
N PRO A 189 2.52 15.25 -18.11
CA PRO A 189 1.61 16.17 -17.42
C PRO A 189 0.28 15.53 -17.02
N SER A 190 -0.16 14.52 -17.75
CA SER A 190 -1.46 13.85 -17.54
C SER A 190 -1.47 12.85 -16.37
N LEU A 191 -0.36 12.63 -15.67
CA LEU A 191 -0.25 11.54 -14.70
C LEU A 191 0.27 12.00 -13.35
N PHE A 192 -0.62 12.54 -12.52
CA PHE A 192 -0.32 12.66 -11.10
C PHE A 192 -0.22 11.27 -10.46
N ARG A 193 0.92 10.96 -9.85
CA ARG A 193 1.12 9.74 -9.05
C ARG A 193 1.79 10.09 -7.73
N THR A 194 1.28 9.50 -6.67
CA THR A 194 1.85 9.65 -5.32
C THR A 194 3.32 9.21 -5.28
N ASP A 195 3.67 8.12 -5.97
CA ASP A 195 5.04 7.63 -6.07
C ASP A 195 6.00 8.67 -6.66
N PHE A 196 5.55 9.49 -7.61
CA PHE A 196 6.37 10.56 -8.18
C PHE A 196 6.62 11.68 -7.16
N CYS A 197 5.57 12.08 -6.41
CA CYS A 197 5.70 13.10 -5.38
C CYS A 197 6.66 12.66 -4.26
N VAL A 198 6.50 11.42 -3.74
CA VAL A 198 7.38 10.92 -2.69
C VAL A 198 8.81 10.71 -3.19
N SER A 199 8.99 10.34 -4.47
CA SER A 199 10.32 10.20 -5.08
C SER A 199 11.03 11.55 -5.20
N ILE A 200 10.31 12.60 -5.61
CA ILE A 200 10.84 13.97 -5.65
C ILE A 200 11.18 14.44 -4.23
N ALA A 201 10.28 14.26 -3.26
CA ALA A 201 10.52 14.64 -1.87
C ALA A 201 11.74 13.92 -1.28
N ALA A 202 11.84 12.61 -1.49
CA ALA A 202 13.00 11.82 -1.06
C ALA A 202 14.29 12.28 -1.76
N HIS A 203 14.23 12.63 -3.04
CA HIS A 203 15.40 13.16 -3.76
C HIS A 203 15.83 14.53 -3.22
N MET A 204 14.89 15.42 -2.89
CA MET A 204 15.21 16.72 -2.30
C MET A 204 15.96 16.59 -0.96
N LEU A 205 15.66 15.53 -0.18
CA LEU A 205 16.29 15.26 1.11
C LEU A 205 17.60 14.45 0.98
N ASN A 206 17.60 13.43 0.13
CA ASN A 206 18.69 12.46 0.02
C ASN A 206 19.69 12.78 -1.10
N GLY A 207 19.31 13.61 -2.09
CA GLY A 207 20.04 13.66 -3.35
C GLY A 207 20.04 12.28 -4.01
N PHE A 208 21.23 11.85 -4.46
CA PHE A 208 21.43 10.50 -5.01
C PHE A 208 21.85 9.45 -3.97
N ASN A 209 21.95 9.83 -2.70
CA ASN A 209 22.24 8.89 -1.62
C ASN A 209 20.98 8.07 -1.29
N SER A 210 21.17 6.79 -0.98
CA SER A 210 20.03 5.90 -0.71
C SER A 210 19.59 5.85 0.75
N ASN A 211 20.36 6.39 1.69
CA ASN A 211 20.11 6.28 3.13
C ASN A 211 20.68 7.50 3.86
N ASN A 212 20.16 8.66 3.54
CA ASN A 212 20.46 9.86 4.32
C ASN A 212 19.34 10.09 5.34
N MET A 213 18.27 10.78 4.94
CA MET A 213 17.07 10.99 5.78
C MET A 213 16.00 9.95 5.47
N VAL A 214 15.83 9.57 4.19
CA VAL A 214 14.89 8.53 3.77
C VAL A 214 15.63 7.21 3.58
N HIS A 215 15.25 6.19 4.35
CA HIS A 215 15.87 4.87 4.35
C HIS A 215 15.17 3.89 3.40
N ASP A 216 15.96 3.05 2.72
CA ASP A 216 15.46 1.97 1.88
C ASP A 216 15.19 0.72 2.74
N PHE A 217 14.03 0.10 2.57
CA PHE A 217 13.68 -1.17 3.22
C PHE A 217 14.39 -2.36 2.55
N LYS A 218 15.73 -2.35 2.54
CA LYS A 218 16.56 -3.30 1.78
C LYS A 218 16.28 -4.77 2.02
N ASN A 219 15.81 -5.11 3.23
CA ASN A 219 15.60 -6.50 3.64
C ASN A 219 14.12 -6.92 3.56
N ILE A 220 13.24 -6.02 3.15
CA ILE A 220 11.81 -6.28 3.01
C ILE A 220 11.48 -6.23 1.52
N PRO A 221 11.19 -7.37 0.86
CA PRO A 221 10.82 -7.34 -0.54
C PRO A 221 9.42 -6.74 -0.72
N LEU A 222 9.28 -5.77 -1.62
CA LEU A 222 7.99 -5.36 -2.15
C LEU A 222 7.67 -6.24 -3.35
N VAL A 223 6.68 -7.12 -3.21
CA VAL A 223 6.26 -8.03 -4.27
C VAL A 223 4.99 -7.52 -4.91
N ASN A 224 5.06 -7.14 -6.17
CA ASN A 224 3.93 -6.66 -6.94
C ASN A 224 3.23 -7.80 -7.69
N MET A 225 1.95 -7.98 -7.45
CA MET A 225 1.02 -8.61 -8.37
C MET A 225 0.57 -7.53 -9.37
N ASP A 226 0.97 -7.64 -10.63
CA ASP A 226 0.59 -6.68 -11.67
C ASP A 226 -0.93 -6.67 -11.90
N GLN A 227 -1.45 -5.59 -12.48
CA GLN A 227 -2.88 -5.48 -12.81
C GLN A 227 -3.38 -6.55 -13.81
N LYS A 228 -2.47 -7.13 -14.59
CA LYS A 228 -2.78 -8.19 -15.57
C LYS A 228 -2.68 -9.60 -15.01
N ASP A 229 -2.11 -9.74 -13.81
CA ASP A 229 -2.06 -11.00 -13.09
C ASP A 229 -3.43 -11.34 -12.50
N ASP A 230 -3.67 -12.62 -12.23
CA ASP A 230 -4.89 -13.07 -11.57
C ASP A 230 -4.58 -13.86 -10.29
N LEU A 231 -5.40 -13.67 -9.26
CA LEU A 231 -5.39 -14.47 -8.05
C LEU A 231 -6.31 -15.69 -8.26
N ILE A 232 -5.69 -16.86 -8.44
CA ILE A 232 -6.41 -18.09 -8.79
C ILE A 232 -6.95 -18.79 -7.54
N ARG A 233 -6.16 -18.79 -6.46
CA ARG A 233 -6.50 -19.52 -5.25
C ARG A 233 -5.86 -18.91 -4.02
N VAL A 234 -6.66 -18.76 -2.98
CA VAL A 234 -6.23 -18.58 -1.59
C VAL A 234 -6.48 -19.91 -0.88
N LYS A 235 -5.42 -20.62 -0.48
CA LYS A 235 -5.53 -21.90 0.20
C LYS A 235 -5.69 -21.69 1.72
N ASN A 236 -4.98 -20.74 2.28
CA ASN A 236 -5.07 -20.23 3.64
C ASN A 236 -4.49 -18.81 3.67
N VAL A 237 -4.47 -18.19 4.84
CA VAL A 237 -3.99 -16.81 5.01
C VAL A 237 -2.60 -16.55 4.43
N ASN A 238 -1.71 -17.53 4.35
CA ASN A 238 -0.32 -17.34 3.94
C ASN A 238 0.09 -18.08 2.64
N ASP A 239 -0.81 -18.82 1.99
CA ASP A 239 -0.50 -19.68 0.82
C ASP A 239 -1.43 -19.32 -0.34
N TRP A 240 -0.91 -18.54 -1.27
CA TRP A 240 -1.66 -17.98 -2.39
C TRP A 240 -1.10 -18.46 -3.73
N THR A 241 -1.96 -18.66 -4.70
CA THR A 241 -1.58 -19.08 -6.06
C THR A 241 -2.10 -18.07 -7.07
N PHE A 242 -1.21 -17.61 -7.95
CA PHE A 242 -1.44 -16.63 -8.98
C PHE A 242 -1.20 -17.17 -10.37
N LEU A 243 -1.89 -16.58 -11.34
CA LEU A 243 -1.53 -16.67 -12.75
C LEU A 243 -0.83 -15.35 -13.11
N ALA A 244 0.49 -15.35 -13.13
CA ALA A 244 1.30 -14.20 -13.47
C ALA A 244 1.45 -14.07 -14.98
N HIS A 245 1.16 -12.88 -15.51
CA HIS A 245 1.41 -12.53 -16.91
C HIS A 245 2.89 -12.20 -17.09
N ASN A 246 3.61 -12.97 -17.92
CA ASN A 246 5.04 -12.73 -18.10
C ASN A 246 5.28 -11.39 -18.82
N ARG A 247 5.99 -10.48 -18.15
CA ARG A 247 6.20 -9.11 -18.61
C ARG A 247 7.15 -9.03 -19.82
N GLN A 248 8.07 -9.98 -19.95
CA GLN A 248 9.01 -10.04 -21.07
C GLN A 248 8.44 -10.79 -22.26
N GLU A 249 7.82 -11.97 -21.99
CA GLU A 249 7.20 -12.81 -23.00
C GLU A 249 5.67 -12.76 -22.84
N GLN A 250 5.06 -11.66 -23.29
CA GLN A 250 3.65 -11.30 -23.00
C GLN A 250 2.61 -12.37 -23.43
N TRP A 251 3.00 -13.36 -24.20
CA TRP A 251 2.16 -14.50 -24.59
C TRP A 251 2.22 -15.70 -23.60
N LYS A 252 3.11 -15.62 -22.60
CA LYS A 252 3.24 -16.66 -21.58
C LYS A 252 2.59 -16.20 -20.28
N ASN A 253 1.95 -17.16 -19.61
CA ASN A 253 1.52 -17.02 -18.23
C ASN A 253 2.24 -18.05 -17.36
N LEU A 254 2.54 -17.68 -16.14
CA LEU A 254 3.22 -18.52 -15.15
C LEU A 254 2.28 -18.77 -13.98
N LEU A 255 2.18 -20.02 -13.55
CA LEU A 255 1.53 -20.34 -12.29
C LEU A 255 2.55 -20.14 -11.16
N VAL A 256 2.30 -19.15 -10.30
CA VAL A 256 3.19 -18.77 -9.21
C VAL A 256 2.50 -19.01 -7.88
N ARG A 257 3.16 -19.69 -6.97
CA ARG A 257 2.74 -19.84 -5.58
C ARG A 257 3.61 -18.97 -4.69
N THR A 258 2.98 -18.19 -3.83
CA THR A 258 3.65 -17.42 -2.77
C THR A 258 3.28 -17.98 -1.41
N GLU A 259 4.20 -17.90 -0.46
CA GLU A 259 4.01 -18.35 0.90
C GLU A 259 4.74 -17.38 1.84
N ASN A 260 4.03 -16.75 2.77
CA ASN A 260 4.56 -15.75 3.71
C ASN A 260 5.26 -14.55 3.00
N GLU A 261 4.72 -14.09 1.90
CA GLU A 261 5.25 -12.96 1.12
C GLU A 261 4.39 -11.72 1.30
N ASN A 262 5.02 -10.58 1.52
CA ASN A 262 4.32 -9.30 1.52
C ASN A 262 3.94 -8.91 0.08
N LEU A 263 2.65 -8.72 -0.18
CA LEU A 263 2.10 -8.63 -1.52
C LEU A 263 1.36 -7.31 -1.75
N HIS A 264 1.71 -6.58 -2.80
CA HIS A 264 0.93 -5.45 -3.30
C HIS A 264 0.05 -5.91 -4.46
N ILE A 265 -1.25 -5.99 -4.23
CA ILE A 265 -2.23 -6.57 -5.16
C ILE A 265 -2.82 -5.48 -6.06
N MET A 266 -2.16 -5.19 -7.18
CA MET A 266 -2.64 -4.12 -8.09
C MET A 266 -3.91 -4.52 -8.85
N ASN A 267 -4.16 -5.82 -9.11
CA ASN A 267 -5.45 -6.29 -9.63
C ASN A 267 -6.49 -6.39 -8.51
N LYS A 268 -7.16 -5.27 -8.24
CA LYS A 268 -8.15 -5.15 -7.18
C LYS A 268 -9.40 -6.02 -7.39
N ARG A 269 -9.77 -6.31 -8.65
CA ARG A 269 -10.89 -7.22 -8.94
C ARG A 269 -10.55 -8.66 -8.60
N ALA A 270 -9.31 -9.08 -8.86
CA ALA A 270 -8.85 -10.40 -8.44
C ALA A 270 -8.92 -10.53 -6.91
N LEU A 271 -8.46 -9.53 -6.16
CA LEU A 271 -8.59 -9.50 -4.70
C LEU A 271 -10.06 -9.53 -4.26
N ALA A 272 -10.92 -8.71 -4.88
CA ALA A 272 -12.34 -8.63 -4.55
C ALA A 272 -13.08 -9.98 -4.71
N ARG A 273 -12.72 -10.78 -5.72
CA ARG A 273 -13.29 -12.13 -5.92
C ARG A 273 -13.01 -13.07 -4.75
N HIS A 274 -11.87 -12.92 -4.08
CA HIS A 274 -11.45 -13.77 -2.96
C HIS A 274 -11.71 -13.13 -1.59
N ALA A 275 -12.04 -11.84 -1.53
CA ALA A 275 -12.18 -11.08 -0.28
C ALA A 275 -13.13 -11.72 0.75
N PRO A 276 -14.33 -12.23 0.39
CA PRO A 276 -15.21 -12.83 1.39
C PRO A 276 -14.60 -14.07 2.06
N GLY A 277 -13.88 -14.91 1.30
CA GLY A 277 -13.18 -16.08 1.84
C GLY A 277 -12.01 -15.70 2.74
N ILE A 278 -11.21 -14.73 2.32
CA ILE A 278 -10.08 -14.21 3.08
C ILE A 278 -10.57 -13.61 4.41
N LEU A 279 -11.58 -12.74 4.38
CA LEU A 279 -12.12 -12.10 5.58
C LEU A 279 -12.67 -13.13 6.58
N LYS A 280 -13.34 -14.18 6.09
CA LYS A 280 -13.83 -15.25 6.97
C LYS A 280 -12.68 -15.95 7.70
N GLU A 281 -11.60 -16.28 7.01
CA GLU A 281 -10.42 -16.92 7.61
C GLU A 281 -9.70 -15.98 8.59
N LEU A 282 -9.54 -14.70 8.22
CA LEU A 282 -8.94 -13.68 9.08
C LEU A 282 -9.75 -13.48 10.37
N THR A 283 -11.07 -13.34 10.26
CA THR A 283 -11.96 -13.20 11.42
C THR A 283 -11.77 -14.37 12.38
N HIS A 284 -11.76 -15.61 11.86
CA HIS A 284 -11.54 -16.79 12.69
C HIS A 284 -10.16 -16.77 13.37
N SER A 285 -9.10 -16.48 12.62
CA SER A 285 -7.72 -16.48 13.12
C SER A 285 -7.50 -15.39 14.20
N LEU A 286 -8.03 -14.19 13.99
CA LEU A 286 -7.93 -13.09 14.95
C LEU A 286 -8.76 -13.34 16.20
N THR A 287 -9.93 -13.96 16.08
CA THR A 287 -10.77 -14.32 17.24
C THR A 287 -10.07 -15.36 18.11
N VAL A 288 -9.39 -16.34 17.51
CA VAL A 288 -8.59 -17.33 18.24
C VAL A 288 -7.42 -16.65 18.94
N LEU A 289 -6.67 -15.79 18.25
CA LEU A 289 -5.54 -15.07 18.82
C LEU A 289 -5.94 -14.26 20.05
N ASN A 290 -7.03 -13.49 19.95
CA ASN A 290 -7.52 -12.67 21.08
C ASN A 290 -8.08 -13.52 22.22
N GLY A 291 -8.64 -14.71 21.93
CA GLY A 291 -9.13 -15.63 22.95
C GLY A 291 -8.04 -16.32 23.75
N ASP A 292 -6.88 -16.56 23.15
CA ASP A 292 -5.73 -17.15 23.84
C ASP A 292 -5.03 -16.13 24.77
N GLU A 293 -5.08 -14.82 24.45
CA GLU A 293 -4.53 -13.75 25.31
C GLU A 293 -5.35 -13.50 26.60
N GLU A 294 -6.64 -13.87 26.62
CA GLU A 294 -7.46 -13.74 27.85
C GLU A 294 -7.15 -14.81 28.93
N TYR A 295 -6.34 -15.82 28.61
CA TYR A 295 -6.00 -16.93 29.49
C TYR A 295 -4.52 -16.97 29.96
N GLU A 296 -3.68 -16.01 29.51
CA GLU A 296 -2.31 -15.82 30.03
C GLU A 296 -2.24 -14.66 31.05
#